data_8062bcb8663e5f0936d25d171f262269
#
_entry.id   8062bcb8663e5f0936d25d171f262269
#
_cell.length_a   1.000
_cell.length_b   1.000
_cell.length_c   1.000
_cell.angle_alpha   90.00
_cell.angle_beta   90.00
_cell.angle_gamma   90.00
#
_symmetry.space_group_name_H-M   'P 1'
#
loop_
_entity.id
_entity.type
_entity.pdbx_description
1 polymer ?
#
loop_
_entity_poly.entity_id
_entity_poly.type
_entity_poly.pdbx_seq_one_letter_code
_entity_poly.pdbx_strand_id
1 'polypeptide(L)'
;QCAGGSASTTGFRDGPPLVTGAQIGDSGTGLHLAFGIVCALHQRMRTGRGQKVLCAMQDGVLNLARVKLRDQQRLKHGPLTEYSQFGENVPFKDAVPRAGNDSGGGQPGWILKCKGWENDPDAYIYFITQAPVWGEICDLTGKPEWKTDPNYATPPARLPRLRQIFATIEEWTMTKTKFEVMDICNKVDIPVGPILSMKEIAEEKSLRDTGTVVEVDHPGRGKYLTVGNPVKMSDSVTKVMRSPLLGEHTDEILKDVLGFKAAEILEIKNSGALNAPKKEEKAA
;
A
#
# COMPACT_ATOMS: atom_id res chain seq x y z
N GLN A 1 -12.95 4.12 -1.03
CA GLN A 1 -12.66 2.84 -0.34
C GLN A 1 -13.97 2.12 0.04
N CYS A 2 -14.97 2.84 0.53
CA CYS A 2 -16.25 2.25 0.96
C CYS A 2 -16.99 1.54 -0.18
N ALA A 3 -17.33 2.26 -1.24
CA ALA A 3 -18.11 1.74 -2.37
C ALA A 3 -17.34 0.78 -3.29
N GLY A 4 -16.01 0.75 -3.22
CA GLY A 4 -15.15 -0.16 -4.00
C GLY A 4 -14.78 -1.46 -3.26
N GLY A 5 -15.37 -1.72 -2.08
CA GLY A 5 -15.22 -3.00 -1.36
C GLY A 5 -13.98 -3.13 -0.49
N SER A 6 -13.05 -2.17 -0.50
CA SER A 6 -11.84 -2.23 0.32
C SER A 6 -12.16 -2.15 1.81
N ALA A 7 -13.00 -1.18 2.23
CA ALA A 7 -13.31 -1.00 3.64
C ALA A 7 -14.07 -2.20 4.24
N SER A 8 -14.98 -2.82 3.48
CA SER A 8 -15.75 -3.98 3.96
C SER A 8 -14.90 -5.23 4.19
N THR A 9 -13.74 -5.31 3.53
CA THR A 9 -12.81 -6.45 3.61
C THR A 9 -11.55 -6.15 4.40
N THR A 10 -11.42 -4.94 4.97
CA THR A 10 -10.32 -4.51 5.83
C THR A 10 -10.78 -4.44 7.28
N GLY A 11 -9.98 -4.95 8.19
CA GLY A 11 -10.24 -4.96 9.63
C GLY A 11 -10.28 -6.36 10.23
N PHE A 12 -10.40 -6.42 11.54
CA PHE A 12 -10.61 -7.68 12.25
C PHE A 12 -12.02 -8.19 12.05
N ARG A 13 -12.19 -9.50 12.13
CA ARG A 13 -13.45 -10.18 11.82
C ARG A 13 -14.62 -9.74 12.73
N ASP A 14 -14.35 -9.59 14.00
CA ASP A 14 -15.28 -9.18 15.08
C ASP A 14 -15.33 -7.67 15.28
N GLY A 15 -14.47 -6.92 14.57
CA GLY A 15 -14.42 -5.46 14.61
C GLY A 15 -15.24 -4.76 13.51
N PRO A 16 -15.29 -3.43 13.52
CA PRO A 16 -15.92 -2.64 12.46
C PRO A 16 -15.11 -2.73 11.14
N PRO A 17 -15.71 -2.36 9.98
CA PRO A 17 -14.95 -2.09 8.77
C PRO A 17 -13.93 -0.97 9.00
N LEU A 18 -12.74 -1.10 8.40
CA LEU A 18 -11.66 -0.12 8.51
C LEU A 18 -11.23 0.35 7.11
N VAL A 19 -10.81 1.60 7.03
CA VAL A 19 -10.09 2.12 5.86
C VAL A 19 -8.61 1.78 6.01
N THR A 20 -7.93 1.55 4.87
CA THR A 20 -6.48 1.35 4.87
C THR A 20 -5.75 2.67 5.20
N GLY A 21 -4.59 2.60 5.83
CA GLY A 21 -3.73 3.78 6.06
C GLY A 21 -3.23 4.40 4.76
N ALA A 22 -3.01 3.61 3.71
CA ALA A 22 -2.68 4.09 2.39
C ALA A 22 -3.91 4.68 1.68
N GLN A 23 -3.72 5.81 0.98
CA GLN A 23 -4.77 6.51 0.22
C GLN A 23 -5.07 5.79 -1.11
N ILE A 24 -5.54 4.53 -1.03
CA ILE A 24 -5.77 3.69 -2.21
C ILE A 24 -6.89 4.21 -3.12
N GLY A 25 -7.85 4.97 -2.58
CA GLY A 25 -8.89 5.64 -3.36
C GLY A 25 -8.31 6.70 -4.27
N ASP A 26 -7.57 7.64 -3.70
CA ASP A 26 -6.99 8.77 -4.43
C ASP A 26 -5.78 8.34 -5.24
N SER A 27 -4.73 7.85 -4.57
CA SER A 27 -3.46 7.47 -5.22
C SER A 27 -3.63 6.30 -6.18
N GLY A 28 -4.41 5.27 -5.81
CA GLY A 28 -4.67 4.12 -6.68
C GLY A 28 -5.42 4.52 -7.95
N THR A 29 -6.45 5.35 -7.84
CA THR A 29 -7.18 5.87 -9.00
C THR A 29 -6.30 6.80 -9.84
N GLY A 30 -5.50 7.65 -9.19
CA GLY A 30 -4.54 8.53 -9.87
C GLY A 30 -3.54 7.76 -10.72
N LEU A 31 -3.01 6.64 -10.23
CA LEU A 31 -2.11 5.76 -10.99
C LEU A 31 -2.80 5.12 -12.19
N HIS A 32 -4.04 4.63 -12.05
CA HIS A 32 -4.82 4.11 -13.18
C HIS A 32 -5.07 5.20 -14.24
N LEU A 33 -5.42 6.41 -13.80
CA LEU A 33 -5.64 7.55 -14.69
C LEU A 33 -4.36 7.97 -15.41
N ALA A 34 -3.24 8.07 -14.71
CA ALA A 34 -1.93 8.38 -15.30
C ALA A 34 -1.54 7.37 -16.38
N PHE A 35 -1.71 6.08 -16.11
CA PHE A 35 -1.49 5.03 -17.11
C PHE A 35 -2.40 5.19 -18.33
N GLY A 36 -3.70 5.44 -18.11
CA GLY A 36 -4.65 5.72 -19.20
C GLY A 36 -4.27 6.94 -20.04
N ILE A 37 -3.77 8.01 -19.42
CA ILE A 37 -3.29 9.21 -20.12
C ILE A 37 -2.08 8.87 -20.99
N VAL A 38 -1.10 8.13 -20.50
CA VAL A 38 0.08 7.70 -21.28
C VAL A 38 -0.35 6.86 -22.49
N CYS A 39 -1.29 5.92 -22.31
CA CYS A 39 -1.87 5.15 -23.42
C CYS A 39 -2.56 6.05 -24.46
N ALA A 40 -3.32 7.06 -24.02
CA ALA A 40 -3.99 7.99 -24.90
C ALA A 40 -3.00 8.88 -25.68
N LEU A 41 -1.91 9.30 -25.04
CA LEU A 41 -0.81 10.04 -25.69
C LEU A 41 -0.11 9.18 -26.73
N HIS A 42 0.20 7.92 -26.41
CA HIS A 42 0.77 6.99 -27.37
C HIS A 42 -0.14 6.76 -28.59
N GLN A 43 -1.45 6.57 -28.35
CA GLN A 43 -2.42 6.51 -29.43
C GLN A 43 -2.42 7.79 -30.29
N ARG A 44 -2.41 8.97 -29.65
CA ARG A 44 -2.38 10.26 -30.37
C ARG A 44 -1.14 10.38 -31.25
N MET A 45 0.03 9.95 -30.77
CA MET A 45 1.26 9.95 -31.58
C MET A 45 1.13 9.09 -32.85
N ARG A 46 0.38 8.00 -32.82
CA ARG A 46 0.18 7.08 -33.95
C ARG A 46 -0.95 7.50 -34.89
N THR A 47 -2.00 8.14 -34.39
CA THR A 47 -3.26 8.39 -35.12
C THR A 47 -3.55 9.86 -35.35
N GLY A 48 -2.82 10.78 -34.72
CA GLY A 48 -3.11 12.20 -34.69
C GLY A 48 -4.33 12.59 -33.85
N ARG A 49 -5.06 11.62 -33.27
CA ARG A 49 -6.33 11.84 -32.56
C ARG A 49 -6.17 11.62 -31.06
N GLY A 50 -6.54 12.64 -30.27
CA GLY A 50 -6.69 12.56 -28.84
C GLY A 50 -8.02 11.92 -28.42
N GLN A 51 -8.16 11.62 -27.12
CA GLN A 51 -9.38 11.07 -26.53
C GLN A 51 -9.56 11.55 -25.09
N LYS A 52 -10.78 11.46 -24.60
CA LYS A 52 -11.09 11.67 -23.19
C LYS A 52 -10.73 10.40 -22.41
N VAL A 53 -10.07 10.57 -21.26
CA VAL A 53 -9.75 9.48 -20.32
C VAL A 53 -10.52 9.71 -19.03
N LEU A 54 -11.25 8.69 -18.57
CA LEU A 54 -12.02 8.72 -17.34
C LEU A 54 -11.62 7.55 -16.46
N CYS A 55 -11.55 7.77 -15.17
CA CYS A 55 -11.36 6.73 -14.15
C CYS A 55 -12.14 7.14 -12.90
N ALA A 56 -13.18 6.39 -12.56
CA ALA A 56 -13.90 6.62 -11.31
C ALA A 56 -13.15 6.01 -10.13
N MET A 57 -13.18 6.68 -8.98
CA MET A 57 -12.51 6.18 -7.76
C MET A 57 -13.05 4.82 -7.32
N GLN A 58 -14.34 4.57 -7.48
CA GLN A 58 -14.93 3.26 -7.18
C GLN A 58 -14.33 2.15 -8.03
N ASP A 59 -14.16 2.39 -9.33
CA ASP A 59 -13.61 1.43 -10.29
C ASP A 59 -12.13 1.14 -9.97
N GLY A 60 -11.35 2.17 -9.67
CA GLY A 60 -9.95 2.05 -9.24
C GLY A 60 -9.79 1.20 -7.98
N VAL A 61 -10.59 1.48 -6.96
CA VAL A 61 -10.57 0.70 -5.70
C VAL A 61 -11.03 -0.73 -5.92
N LEU A 62 -12.11 -0.95 -6.69
CA LEU A 62 -12.60 -2.31 -6.98
C LEU A 62 -11.56 -3.12 -7.76
N ASN A 63 -10.84 -2.50 -8.69
CA ASN A 63 -9.75 -3.17 -9.42
C ASN A 63 -8.65 -3.63 -8.45
N LEU A 64 -8.26 -2.81 -7.48
CA LEU A 64 -7.29 -3.19 -6.43
C LEU A 64 -7.85 -4.30 -5.52
N ALA A 65 -9.14 -4.29 -5.24
CA ALA A 65 -9.83 -5.31 -4.44
C ALA A 65 -10.33 -6.52 -5.25
N ARG A 66 -9.94 -6.69 -6.53
CA ARG A 66 -10.46 -7.71 -7.46
C ARG A 66 -10.39 -9.15 -6.95
N VAL A 67 -9.39 -9.46 -6.12
CA VAL A 67 -9.26 -10.80 -5.50
C VAL A 67 -10.43 -11.09 -4.57
N LYS A 68 -10.90 -10.11 -3.81
CA LYS A 68 -12.05 -10.24 -2.92
C LYS A 68 -13.37 -10.42 -3.70
N LEU A 69 -13.49 -9.76 -4.86
CA LEU A 69 -14.62 -9.98 -5.75
C LEU A 69 -14.63 -11.41 -6.34
N ARG A 70 -13.44 -11.93 -6.71
CA ARG A 70 -13.30 -13.35 -7.12
C ARG A 70 -13.71 -14.29 -5.99
N ASP A 71 -13.24 -14.04 -4.78
CA ASP A 71 -13.56 -14.88 -3.62
C ASP A 71 -15.06 -14.83 -3.29
N GLN A 72 -15.71 -13.68 -3.46
CA GLN A 72 -17.16 -13.56 -3.35
C GLN A 72 -17.91 -14.48 -4.33
N GLN A 73 -17.40 -14.65 -5.54
CA GLN A 73 -18.00 -15.55 -6.52
C GLN A 73 -17.74 -17.03 -6.15
N ARG A 74 -16.58 -17.34 -5.60
CA ARG A 74 -16.22 -18.70 -5.15
C ARG A 74 -17.11 -19.20 -4.01
N LEU A 75 -17.60 -18.31 -3.15
CA LEU A 75 -18.53 -18.66 -2.07
C LEU A 75 -19.81 -19.36 -2.56
N LYS A 76 -20.22 -19.16 -3.79
CA LYS A 76 -21.36 -19.88 -4.40
C LYS A 76 -21.09 -21.38 -4.58
N HIS A 77 -19.83 -21.80 -4.55
CA HIS A 77 -19.38 -23.17 -4.75
C HIS A 77 -18.90 -23.85 -3.46
N GLY A 78 -19.02 -23.17 -2.32
CA GLY A 78 -18.64 -23.69 -1.00
C GLY A 78 -17.80 -22.72 -0.17
N PRO A 79 -17.43 -23.11 1.05
CA PRO A 79 -16.64 -22.27 1.95
C PRO A 79 -15.23 -22.06 1.43
N LEU A 80 -14.67 -20.86 1.74
CA LEU A 80 -13.28 -20.51 1.41
C LEU A 80 -12.35 -21.02 2.52
N THR A 81 -11.80 -22.19 2.33
CA THR A 81 -10.98 -22.89 3.36
C THR A 81 -9.66 -22.20 3.67
N GLU A 82 -9.18 -21.33 2.78
CA GLU A 82 -8.00 -20.49 2.99
C GLU A 82 -8.22 -19.34 3.99
N TYR A 83 -9.46 -19.05 4.34
CA TYR A 83 -9.79 -18.14 5.43
C TYR A 83 -9.90 -18.97 6.72
N SER A 84 -8.90 -18.93 7.56
CA SER A 84 -8.71 -19.82 8.71
C SER A 84 -9.89 -19.93 9.70
N GLN A 85 -10.82 -18.99 9.63
CA GLN A 85 -12.00 -18.91 10.49
C GLN A 85 -13.30 -19.06 9.72
N PHE A 86 -13.24 -19.42 8.45
CA PHE A 86 -14.44 -19.59 7.65
C PHE A 86 -15.20 -20.85 8.13
N GLY A 87 -16.48 -20.67 8.46
CA GLY A 87 -17.33 -21.77 9.01
C GLY A 87 -17.56 -21.73 10.50
N GLU A 88 -16.79 -20.98 11.27
CA GLU A 88 -17.07 -20.71 12.69
C GLU A 88 -17.99 -19.48 12.78
N ASN A 89 -19.18 -19.59 13.34
CA ASN A 89 -20.16 -18.53 13.70
C ASN A 89 -19.85 -17.13 13.12
N VAL A 90 -19.78 -17.02 11.82
CA VAL A 90 -19.29 -15.80 11.16
C VAL A 90 -20.45 -14.89 10.84
N PRO A 91 -20.39 -13.61 11.21
CA PRO A 91 -21.48 -12.67 10.90
C PRO A 91 -21.64 -12.37 9.40
N PHE A 92 -20.73 -12.88 8.56
CA PHE A 92 -20.68 -12.56 7.13
C PHE A 92 -21.52 -13.44 6.24
N LYS A 93 -22.00 -14.60 6.72
CA LYS A 93 -22.84 -15.55 5.98
C LYS A 93 -22.29 -15.84 4.57
N ASP A 94 -22.89 -15.22 3.56
CA ASP A 94 -22.59 -15.36 2.14
C ASP A 94 -21.70 -14.23 1.58
N ALA A 95 -21.11 -13.40 2.45
CA ALA A 95 -20.17 -12.34 2.08
C ALA A 95 -18.73 -12.71 2.45
N VAL A 96 -17.76 -12.25 1.65
CA VAL A 96 -16.32 -12.39 1.95
C VAL A 96 -16.00 -11.67 3.26
N PRO A 97 -15.42 -12.37 4.25
CA PRO A 97 -15.15 -11.78 5.55
C PRO A 97 -13.94 -10.84 5.53
N ARG A 98 -13.85 -9.97 6.53
CA ARG A 98 -12.60 -9.36 6.94
C ARG A 98 -11.68 -10.45 7.50
N ALA A 99 -10.43 -10.42 7.11
CA ALA A 99 -9.47 -11.48 7.46
C ALA A 99 -8.53 -11.11 8.62
N GLY A 100 -8.61 -9.86 9.13
CA GLY A 100 -7.68 -9.41 10.16
C GLY A 100 -6.25 -9.40 9.64
N ASN A 101 -5.36 -10.07 10.37
CA ASN A 101 -3.96 -10.22 9.97
C ASN A 101 -3.73 -11.41 9.01
N ASP A 102 -4.77 -12.17 8.69
CA ASP A 102 -4.71 -13.26 7.72
C ASP A 102 -4.81 -12.70 6.30
N SER A 103 -4.00 -13.18 5.36
CA SER A 103 -4.13 -12.73 3.97
C SER A 103 -5.38 -13.24 3.27
N GLY A 104 -5.89 -14.39 3.68
CA GLY A 104 -7.06 -15.03 3.10
C GLY A 104 -6.95 -15.18 1.58
N GLY A 105 -5.85 -15.67 1.06
CA GLY A 105 -5.57 -15.78 -0.37
C GLY A 105 -4.75 -17.00 -0.73
N GLY A 106 -4.44 -17.16 -2.02
CA GLY A 106 -3.79 -18.36 -2.56
C GLY A 106 -2.39 -18.70 -2.03
N GLN A 107 -1.75 -17.78 -1.34
CA GLN A 107 -0.54 -18.03 -0.54
C GLN A 107 -0.79 -17.53 0.87
N PRO A 108 -0.96 -18.43 1.85
CA PRO A 108 -1.22 -18.02 3.23
C PRO A 108 -0.06 -17.22 3.80
N GLY A 109 -0.36 -16.02 4.26
CA GLY A 109 0.58 -15.13 4.93
C GLY A 109 -0.13 -14.36 6.04
N TRP A 110 0.49 -14.32 7.20
CA TRP A 110 -0.08 -13.68 8.39
C TRP A 110 0.91 -12.69 8.99
N ILE A 111 0.37 -11.70 9.70
CA ILE A 111 1.17 -10.83 10.56
C ILE A 111 1.29 -11.51 11.91
N LEU A 112 2.53 -11.77 12.34
CA LEU A 112 2.87 -12.50 13.55
C LEU A 112 3.64 -11.60 14.51
N LYS A 113 3.44 -11.83 15.81
CA LYS A 113 4.16 -11.15 16.87
C LYS A 113 5.63 -11.54 16.86
N CYS A 114 6.49 -10.57 17.15
CA CYS A 114 7.91 -10.77 17.40
C CYS A 114 8.25 -10.40 18.86
N LYS A 115 9.45 -10.70 19.31
CA LYS A 115 9.95 -10.33 20.63
C LYS A 115 9.82 -8.81 20.83
N GLY A 116 9.22 -8.42 21.95
CA GLY A 116 9.00 -7.02 22.31
C GLY A 116 7.62 -6.48 21.97
N TRP A 117 6.74 -7.28 21.38
CA TRP A 117 5.40 -6.88 20.94
C TRP A 117 4.52 -6.28 22.06
N GLU A 118 4.82 -6.60 23.33
CA GLU A 118 4.09 -6.06 24.49
C GLU A 118 4.35 -4.56 24.70
N ASN A 119 5.49 -4.05 24.22
CA ASN A 119 5.94 -2.68 24.43
C ASN A 119 6.12 -1.89 23.13
N ASP A 120 6.25 -2.57 22.00
CA ASP A 120 6.38 -1.98 20.67
C ASP A 120 5.19 -2.42 19.79
N PRO A 121 4.28 -1.51 19.44
CA PRO A 121 3.10 -1.83 18.62
C PRO A 121 3.46 -2.28 17.19
N ASP A 122 4.70 -2.07 16.73
CA ASP A 122 5.21 -2.44 15.40
C ASP A 122 6.20 -3.62 15.46
N ALA A 123 6.36 -4.29 16.62
CA ALA A 123 7.18 -5.50 16.76
C ALA A 123 6.49 -6.74 16.16
N TYR A 124 6.20 -6.67 14.87
CA TYR A 124 5.52 -7.70 14.08
C TYR A 124 6.24 -7.96 12.77
N ILE A 125 5.97 -9.13 12.19
CA ILE A 125 6.48 -9.53 10.88
C ILE A 125 5.36 -10.15 10.04
N TYR A 126 5.29 -9.80 8.75
CA TYR A 126 4.46 -10.51 7.80
C TYR A 126 5.22 -11.75 7.33
N PHE A 127 4.65 -12.93 7.53
CA PHE A 127 5.26 -14.22 7.24
C PHE A 127 4.41 -14.99 6.24
N ILE A 128 5.01 -15.46 5.14
CA ILE A 128 4.31 -16.17 4.07
C ILE A 128 4.79 -17.61 4.03
N THR A 129 3.85 -18.57 4.07
CA THR A 129 4.14 -19.99 3.88
C THR A 129 4.01 -20.36 2.42
N GLN A 130 5.13 -20.69 1.77
CA GLN A 130 5.17 -21.15 0.38
C GLN A 130 5.60 -22.63 0.32
N ALA A 131 5.12 -23.35 -0.71
CA ALA A 131 5.45 -24.75 -0.87
C ALA A 131 6.96 -25.02 -1.01
N PRO A 132 7.74 -24.23 -1.78
CA PRO A 132 9.18 -24.47 -1.94
C PRO A 132 9.98 -24.40 -0.64
N VAL A 133 9.58 -23.55 0.31
CA VAL A 133 10.31 -23.29 1.57
C VAL A 133 9.65 -23.95 2.78
N TRP A 134 8.70 -24.85 2.56
CA TRP A 134 7.99 -25.51 3.65
C TRP A 134 8.91 -26.35 4.55
N GLY A 135 9.91 -26.99 3.95
CA GLY A 135 10.88 -27.78 4.69
C GLY A 135 11.68 -26.94 5.69
N GLU A 136 12.15 -25.78 5.26
CA GLU A 136 12.89 -24.82 6.08
C GLU A 136 12.03 -24.26 7.20
N ILE A 137 10.75 -23.97 6.92
CA ILE A 137 9.79 -23.53 7.94
C ILE A 137 9.63 -24.59 9.02
N CYS A 138 9.49 -25.87 8.65
CA CYS A 138 9.38 -26.97 9.60
C CYS A 138 10.63 -27.08 10.49
N ASP A 139 11.82 -26.94 9.91
CA ASP A 139 13.08 -26.98 10.65
C ASP A 139 13.21 -25.82 11.63
N LEU A 140 12.97 -24.58 11.17
CA LEU A 140 13.05 -23.39 12.02
C LEU A 140 12.07 -23.40 13.19
N THR A 141 10.89 -23.97 12.99
CA THR A 141 9.84 -24.03 14.01
C THR A 141 9.91 -25.28 14.89
N GLY A 142 10.92 -26.15 14.67
CA GLY A 142 11.09 -27.39 15.44
C GLY A 142 10.01 -28.43 15.17
N LYS A 143 9.45 -28.44 13.96
CA LYS A 143 8.43 -29.38 13.51
C LYS A 143 8.88 -30.18 12.26
N PRO A 144 10.05 -30.80 12.25
CA PRO A 144 10.54 -31.53 11.08
C PRO A 144 9.61 -32.66 10.62
N GLU A 145 8.81 -33.23 11.53
CA GLU A 145 7.80 -34.24 11.22
C GLU A 145 6.71 -33.76 10.27
N TRP A 146 6.42 -32.46 10.23
CA TRP A 146 5.41 -31.88 9.32
C TRP A 146 5.79 -31.99 7.84
N LYS A 147 7.07 -32.23 7.53
CA LYS A 147 7.52 -32.43 6.14
C LYS A 147 6.90 -33.65 5.49
N THR A 148 6.67 -34.70 6.27
CA THR A 148 6.19 -36.01 5.79
C THR A 148 4.79 -36.37 6.29
N ASP A 149 4.28 -35.71 7.32
CA ASP A 149 2.95 -35.94 7.85
C ASP A 149 1.89 -35.59 6.76
N PRO A 150 1.02 -36.54 6.38
CA PRO A 150 -0.03 -36.32 5.39
C PRO A 150 -0.93 -35.09 5.66
N ASN A 151 -1.04 -34.68 6.93
CA ASN A 151 -1.82 -33.51 7.35
C ASN A 151 -1.14 -32.18 7.05
N TYR A 152 0.17 -32.15 6.80
CA TYR A 152 0.96 -30.92 6.62
C TYR A 152 1.85 -30.93 5.37
N ALA A 153 2.13 -32.09 4.79
CA ALA A 153 3.09 -32.22 3.70
C ALA A 153 2.69 -31.45 2.43
N THR A 154 1.40 -31.32 2.15
CA THR A 154 0.91 -30.67 0.93
C THR A 154 0.14 -29.37 1.20
N PRO A 155 0.18 -28.38 0.30
CA PRO A 155 -0.59 -27.13 0.46
C PRO A 155 -2.08 -27.34 0.75
N PRO A 156 -2.81 -28.24 0.06
CA PRO A 156 -4.22 -28.47 0.39
C PRO A 156 -4.44 -29.04 1.81
N ALA A 157 -3.55 -29.92 2.27
CA ALA A 157 -3.64 -30.51 3.61
C ALA A 157 -3.42 -29.46 4.71
N ARG A 158 -2.62 -28.42 4.45
CA ARG A 158 -2.35 -27.34 5.40
C ARG A 158 -3.52 -26.37 5.58
N LEU A 159 -4.35 -26.16 4.56
CA LEU A 159 -5.42 -25.14 4.59
C LEU A 159 -6.31 -25.21 5.84
N PRO A 160 -6.86 -26.36 6.25
CA PRO A 160 -7.69 -26.44 7.44
C PRO A 160 -6.92 -26.29 8.76
N ARG A 161 -5.57 -26.25 8.71
CA ARG A 161 -4.67 -26.18 9.86
C ARG A 161 -3.87 -24.89 9.95
N LEU A 162 -4.18 -23.91 9.09
CA LEU A 162 -3.41 -22.65 9.03
C LEU A 162 -3.29 -21.96 10.38
N ARG A 163 -4.37 -21.95 11.18
CA ARG A 163 -4.34 -21.35 12.53
C ARG A 163 -3.27 -22.02 13.42
N GLN A 164 -3.21 -23.35 13.43
CA GLN A 164 -2.22 -24.08 14.19
C GLN A 164 -0.80 -23.85 13.67
N ILE A 165 -0.64 -23.87 12.35
CA ILE A 165 0.65 -23.64 11.70
C ILE A 165 1.18 -22.26 12.07
N PHE A 166 0.38 -21.20 11.87
CA PHE A 166 0.81 -19.84 12.18
C PHE A 166 0.98 -19.58 13.67
N ALA A 167 0.20 -20.24 14.55
CA ALA A 167 0.44 -20.18 15.99
C ALA A 167 1.83 -20.75 16.35
N THR A 168 2.20 -21.90 15.76
CA THR A 168 3.53 -22.48 15.96
C THR A 168 4.66 -21.60 15.41
N ILE A 169 4.43 -20.98 14.24
CA ILE A 169 5.41 -20.02 13.70
C ILE A 169 5.50 -18.79 14.62
N GLU A 170 4.38 -18.29 15.15
CA GLU A 170 4.37 -17.14 16.06
C GLU A 170 5.13 -17.44 17.36
N GLU A 171 4.99 -18.63 17.94
CA GLU A 171 5.78 -19.05 19.09
C GLU A 171 7.29 -18.92 18.81
N TRP A 172 7.74 -19.29 17.61
CA TRP A 172 9.12 -19.13 17.19
C TRP A 172 9.50 -17.65 16.94
N THR A 173 8.67 -16.86 16.25
CA THR A 173 8.96 -15.44 15.97
C THR A 173 8.99 -14.61 17.25
N MET A 174 8.15 -14.90 18.25
CA MET A 174 8.18 -14.22 19.55
C MET A 174 9.48 -14.40 20.33
N THR A 175 10.33 -15.37 19.97
CA THR A 175 11.66 -15.53 20.58
C THR A 175 12.71 -14.58 20.01
N LYS A 176 12.41 -13.83 18.97
CA LYS A 176 13.34 -13.01 18.16
C LYS A 176 12.71 -11.67 17.79
N THR A 177 13.54 -10.66 17.61
CA THR A 177 13.09 -9.38 17.03
C THR A 177 12.67 -9.55 15.57
N LYS A 178 11.84 -8.65 15.05
CA LYS A 178 11.40 -8.66 13.64
C LYS A 178 12.55 -8.67 12.63
N PHE A 179 13.67 -8.02 12.97
CA PHE A 179 14.88 -7.99 12.13
C PHE A 179 15.68 -9.29 12.19
N GLU A 180 15.81 -9.89 13.38
CA GLU A 180 16.44 -11.22 13.51
C GLU A 180 15.66 -12.29 12.77
N VAL A 181 14.31 -12.26 12.82
CA VAL A 181 13.47 -13.16 12.03
C VAL A 181 13.72 -12.94 10.54
N MET A 182 13.75 -11.70 10.07
CA MET A 182 14.02 -11.35 8.68
C MET A 182 15.38 -11.91 8.23
N ASP A 183 16.44 -11.69 9.01
CA ASP A 183 17.79 -12.14 8.68
C ASP A 183 17.91 -13.67 8.60
N ILE A 184 17.21 -14.38 9.50
CA ILE A 184 17.18 -15.86 9.49
C ILE A 184 16.42 -16.35 8.26
N CYS A 185 15.24 -15.82 8.01
CA CYS A 185 14.37 -16.22 6.90
C CYS A 185 15.00 -15.91 5.52
N ASN A 186 15.68 -14.78 5.37
CA ASN A 186 16.38 -14.42 4.12
C ASN A 186 17.51 -15.41 3.76
N LYS A 187 18.15 -16.06 4.72
CA LYS A 187 19.20 -17.07 4.48
C LYS A 187 18.67 -18.36 3.87
N VAL A 188 17.38 -18.60 3.98
CA VAL A 188 16.70 -19.82 3.52
C VAL A 188 15.52 -19.49 2.59
N ASP A 189 15.53 -18.30 1.99
CA ASP A 189 14.56 -17.82 0.99
C ASP A 189 13.08 -17.84 1.44
N ILE A 190 12.83 -17.78 2.75
CA ILE A 190 11.45 -17.65 3.27
C ILE A 190 11.00 -16.20 3.12
N PRO A 191 9.90 -15.93 2.38
CA PRO A 191 9.41 -14.58 2.19
C PRO A 191 8.81 -14.01 3.49
N VAL A 192 9.43 -12.97 4.01
CA VAL A 192 8.97 -12.23 5.19
C VAL A 192 9.17 -10.73 5.01
N GLY A 193 8.41 -9.93 5.78
CA GLY A 193 8.59 -8.48 5.81
C GLY A 193 8.35 -7.94 7.21
N PRO A 194 9.33 -7.27 7.83
CA PRO A 194 9.13 -6.62 9.13
C PRO A 194 8.13 -5.48 8.98
N ILE A 195 7.26 -5.33 9.97
CA ILE A 195 6.36 -4.18 10.03
C ILE A 195 7.18 -2.98 10.51
N LEU A 196 7.39 -2.02 9.61
CA LEU A 196 8.14 -0.81 9.92
C LEU A 196 7.20 0.32 10.29
N SER A 197 7.45 0.96 11.42
CA SER A 197 6.84 2.24 11.77
C SER A 197 7.26 3.35 10.80
N MET A 198 6.47 4.42 10.71
CA MET A 198 6.85 5.59 9.91
C MET A 198 8.16 6.23 10.41
N LYS A 199 8.49 6.09 11.71
CA LYS A 199 9.76 6.52 12.27
C LYS A 199 10.92 5.70 11.71
N GLU A 200 10.82 4.36 11.75
CA GLU A 200 11.85 3.48 11.18
C GLU A 200 12.03 3.72 9.68
N ILE A 201 10.95 3.90 8.92
CA ILE A 201 10.99 4.24 7.48
C ILE A 201 11.71 5.57 7.26
N ALA A 202 11.45 6.59 8.08
CA ALA A 202 12.10 7.89 7.97
C ALA A 202 13.60 7.84 8.28
N GLU A 203 14.02 6.93 9.15
CA GLU A 203 15.42 6.77 9.58
C GLU A 203 16.18 5.74 8.72
N GLU A 204 15.48 4.92 7.92
CA GLU A 204 16.06 3.82 7.15
C GLU A 204 17.01 4.32 6.07
N LYS A 205 18.30 3.95 6.21
CA LYS A 205 19.36 4.41 5.32
C LYS A 205 19.17 3.94 3.87
N SER A 206 18.75 2.70 3.68
CA SER A 206 18.57 2.13 2.33
C SER A 206 17.51 2.88 1.53
N LEU A 207 16.45 3.36 2.16
CA LEU A 207 15.41 4.16 1.54
C LEU A 207 15.88 5.56 1.15
N ARG A 208 16.85 6.11 1.88
CA ARG A 208 17.50 7.38 1.51
C ARG A 208 18.51 7.19 0.36
N ASP A 209 19.32 6.13 0.43
CA ASP A 209 20.32 5.82 -0.61
C ASP A 209 19.65 5.55 -1.96
N THR A 210 18.49 4.91 -1.97
CA THR A 210 17.69 4.67 -3.18
C THR A 210 16.84 5.87 -3.61
N GLY A 211 16.81 6.95 -2.83
CA GLY A 211 15.96 8.11 -3.09
C GLY A 211 14.46 7.82 -3.01
N THR A 212 14.08 6.82 -2.21
CA THR A 212 12.66 6.54 -1.86
C THR A 212 12.18 7.52 -0.79
N VAL A 213 13.07 7.88 0.16
CA VAL A 213 12.88 8.98 1.10
C VAL A 213 13.92 10.05 0.76
N VAL A 214 13.47 11.28 0.55
CA VAL A 214 14.32 12.43 0.20
C VAL A 214 14.11 13.58 1.18
N GLU A 215 15.18 14.34 1.43
CA GLU A 215 15.11 15.58 2.18
C GLU A 215 14.99 16.75 1.21
N VAL A 216 14.08 17.66 1.48
CA VAL A 216 13.91 18.92 0.72
C VAL A 216 13.94 20.09 1.68
N ASP A 217 14.46 21.24 1.20
CA ASP A 217 14.50 22.48 1.98
C ASP A 217 13.39 23.43 1.48
N HIS A 218 12.57 23.91 2.41
CA HIS A 218 11.42 24.76 2.11
C HIS A 218 11.49 26.06 2.91
N PRO A 219 11.36 27.24 2.27
CA PRO A 219 11.56 28.54 2.92
C PRO A 219 10.71 28.77 4.17
N GLY A 220 9.50 28.21 4.21
CA GLY A 220 8.55 28.38 5.31
C GLY A 220 8.55 27.23 6.32
N ARG A 221 9.18 26.07 6.02
CA ARG A 221 9.17 24.87 6.87
C ARG A 221 10.55 24.39 7.29
N GLY A 222 11.61 24.91 6.65
CA GLY A 222 12.96 24.35 6.77
C GLY A 222 13.07 22.99 6.08
N LYS A 223 14.07 22.23 6.48
CA LYS A 223 14.31 20.89 5.95
C LYS A 223 13.27 19.89 6.45
N TYR A 224 12.71 19.09 5.54
CA TYR A 224 11.78 18.02 5.89
C TYR A 224 11.93 16.83 4.93
N LEU A 225 11.49 15.66 5.39
CA LEU A 225 11.47 14.44 4.59
C LEU A 225 10.19 14.35 3.78
N THR A 226 10.32 13.88 2.54
CA THR A 226 9.19 13.56 1.68
C THR A 226 9.49 12.29 0.87
N VAL A 227 8.49 11.77 0.17
CA VAL A 227 8.65 10.61 -0.69
C VAL A 227 9.31 10.97 -2.01
N GLY A 228 10.23 10.15 -2.46
CA GLY A 228 10.83 10.24 -3.79
C GLY A 228 9.91 9.69 -4.87
N ASN A 229 10.35 9.80 -6.13
CA ASN A 229 9.64 9.13 -7.22
C ASN A 229 9.87 7.60 -7.13
N PRO A 230 8.81 6.78 -7.02
CA PRO A 230 8.97 5.33 -6.98
C PRO A 230 9.40 4.72 -8.32
N VAL A 231 9.12 5.42 -9.43
CA VAL A 231 9.53 4.98 -10.78
C VAL A 231 10.91 5.54 -11.09
N LYS A 232 11.90 4.65 -11.18
CA LYS A 232 13.29 5.00 -11.49
C LYS A 232 13.55 4.70 -12.98
N MET A 233 13.82 5.74 -13.78
CA MET A 233 14.11 5.62 -15.21
C MET A 233 15.57 6.03 -15.47
N SER A 234 16.29 5.25 -16.29
CA SER A 234 17.71 5.47 -16.57
C SER A 234 17.96 6.79 -17.31
N ASP A 235 17.10 7.11 -18.27
CA ASP A 235 17.29 8.23 -19.20
C ASP A 235 16.35 9.42 -18.91
N SER A 236 15.43 9.27 -17.96
CA SER A 236 14.46 10.29 -17.60
C SER A 236 14.42 10.46 -16.09
N VAL A 237 15.55 10.88 -15.54
CA VAL A 237 15.70 11.05 -14.08
C VAL A 237 14.82 12.19 -13.60
N THR A 238 13.95 11.90 -12.62
CA THR A 238 13.11 12.91 -11.97
C THR A 238 13.79 13.45 -10.73
N LYS A 239 13.84 14.78 -10.59
CA LYS A 239 14.33 15.46 -9.39
C LYS A 239 13.13 15.81 -8.50
N VAL A 240 13.15 15.33 -7.26
CA VAL A 240 12.17 15.74 -6.25
C VAL A 240 12.62 17.08 -5.66
N MET A 241 11.72 18.06 -5.73
CA MET A 241 11.93 19.40 -5.20
C MET A 241 10.80 19.76 -4.25
N ARG A 242 11.03 20.78 -3.42
CA ARG A 242 9.98 21.35 -2.57
C ARG A 242 8.80 21.88 -3.39
N SER A 243 7.63 21.95 -2.78
CA SER A 243 6.51 22.68 -3.35
C SER A 243 6.82 24.19 -3.41
N PRO A 244 6.35 24.91 -4.45
CA PRO A 244 6.45 26.35 -4.50
C PRO A 244 5.57 27.02 -3.44
N LEU A 245 5.91 28.25 -3.08
CA LEU A 245 5.03 29.12 -2.31
C LEU A 245 3.86 29.60 -3.19
N LEU A 246 2.77 30.03 -2.55
CA LEU A 246 1.63 30.58 -3.29
C LEU A 246 2.08 31.81 -4.09
N GLY A 247 1.86 31.78 -5.41
CA GLY A 247 2.23 32.86 -6.31
C GLY A 247 3.72 33.00 -6.62
N GLU A 248 4.58 32.08 -6.17
CA GLU A 248 6.04 32.17 -6.36
C GLU A 248 6.46 32.30 -7.83
N HIS A 249 5.77 31.63 -8.73
CA HIS A 249 6.07 31.60 -10.17
C HIS A 249 5.15 32.49 -11.01
N THR A 250 4.38 33.38 -10.39
CA THR A 250 3.37 34.20 -11.12
C THR A 250 3.99 35.02 -12.24
N ASP A 251 5.09 35.71 -11.98
CA ASP A 251 5.75 36.56 -12.97
C ASP A 251 6.37 35.77 -14.12
N GLU A 252 6.99 34.64 -13.79
CA GLU A 252 7.56 33.70 -14.74
C GLU A 252 6.48 33.13 -15.66
N ILE A 253 5.34 32.68 -15.12
CA ILE A 253 4.24 32.13 -15.90
C ILE A 253 3.62 33.21 -16.80
N LEU A 254 3.36 34.42 -16.27
CA LEU A 254 2.78 35.51 -17.06
C LEU A 254 3.71 35.90 -18.20
N LYS A 255 5.01 35.99 -17.97
CA LYS A 255 6.00 36.36 -18.94
C LYS A 255 6.33 35.24 -19.93
N ASP A 256 6.82 34.10 -19.41
CA ASP A 256 7.49 33.08 -20.22
C ASP A 256 6.53 32.06 -20.83
N VAL A 257 5.35 31.83 -20.20
CA VAL A 257 4.31 30.93 -20.72
C VAL A 257 3.22 31.67 -21.47
N LEU A 258 2.74 32.80 -20.91
CA LEU A 258 1.63 33.57 -21.50
C LEU A 258 2.08 34.74 -22.40
N GLY A 259 3.37 35.08 -22.38
CA GLY A 259 3.96 36.07 -23.27
C GLY A 259 3.61 37.53 -22.95
N PHE A 260 3.12 37.81 -21.74
CA PHE A 260 2.81 39.20 -21.33
C PHE A 260 4.08 40.02 -21.18
N LYS A 261 4.00 41.27 -21.59
CA LYS A 261 5.07 42.25 -21.41
C LYS A 261 5.09 42.81 -19.98
N ALA A 262 6.23 43.32 -19.53
CA ALA A 262 6.40 43.82 -18.18
C ALA A 262 5.35 44.85 -17.75
N ALA A 263 4.90 45.75 -18.69
CA ALA A 263 3.86 46.73 -18.41
C ALA A 263 2.49 46.05 -18.15
N GLU A 264 2.15 45.05 -18.93
CA GLU A 264 0.89 44.29 -18.78
C GLU A 264 0.87 43.49 -17.48
N ILE A 265 2.01 42.86 -17.09
CA ILE A 265 2.17 42.16 -15.82
C ILE A 265 1.97 43.13 -14.64
N LEU A 266 2.52 44.32 -14.74
CA LEU A 266 2.36 45.36 -13.70
C LEU A 266 0.89 45.82 -13.60
N GLU A 267 0.20 45.97 -14.70
CA GLU A 267 -1.24 46.31 -14.73
C GLU A 267 -2.08 45.18 -14.09
N ILE A 268 -1.83 43.91 -14.43
CA ILE A 268 -2.49 42.74 -13.83
C ILE A 268 -2.27 42.72 -12.30
N LYS A 269 -1.06 42.98 -11.83
CA LYS A 269 -0.77 43.06 -10.40
C LYS A 269 -1.53 44.20 -9.72
N ASN A 270 -1.57 45.37 -10.33
CA ASN A 270 -2.24 46.55 -9.79
C ASN A 270 -3.77 46.45 -9.82
N SER A 271 -4.32 45.66 -10.72
CA SER A 271 -5.78 45.45 -10.83
C SER A 271 -6.37 44.66 -9.66
N GLY A 272 -5.56 44.01 -8.85
CA GLY A 272 -6.00 43.12 -7.77
C GLY A 272 -6.44 41.73 -8.24
N ALA A 273 -6.31 41.42 -9.54
CA ALA A 273 -6.69 40.10 -10.09
C ALA A 273 -5.91 38.91 -9.51
N LEU A 274 -4.70 39.17 -8.98
CA LEU A 274 -3.86 38.16 -8.35
C LEU A 274 -4.01 38.10 -6.82
N ASN A 275 -4.86 38.94 -6.24
CA ASN A 275 -5.10 38.92 -4.80
C ASN A 275 -6.00 37.74 -4.44
N ALA A 276 -5.73 37.11 -3.27
CA ALA A 276 -6.65 36.14 -2.74
C ALA A 276 -8.06 36.75 -2.59
N PRO A 277 -9.13 36.01 -2.94
CA PRO A 277 -10.48 36.50 -2.71
C PRO A 277 -10.62 36.88 -1.23
N LYS A 278 -11.12 38.11 -0.97
CA LYS A 278 -11.45 38.52 0.39
C LYS A 278 -12.38 37.44 0.96
N LYS A 279 -12.02 36.86 2.11
CA LYS A 279 -12.95 35.99 2.85
C LYS A 279 -14.20 36.85 3.11
N GLU A 280 -15.33 36.47 2.52
CA GLU A 280 -16.60 37.02 2.96
C GLU A 280 -16.68 36.72 4.47
N GLU A 281 -16.71 37.77 5.29
CA GLU A 281 -17.10 37.65 6.68
C GLU A 281 -18.52 37.07 6.67
N LYS A 282 -18.64 35.80 7.04
CA LYS A 282 -19.96 35.24 7.32
C LYS A 282 -20.53 36.11 8.43
N ALA A 283 -21.55 36.92 8.08
CA ALA A 283 -22.37 37.60 9.06
C ALA A 283 -22.85 36.57 10.09
N ALA A 284 -22.59 36.84 11.35
CA ALA A 284 -22.91 36.01 12.51
C ALA A 284 -24.43 35.77 12.63
#